data_fdcf721cae9e3453e01393bd3dabc64c
#
_entry.id   fdcf721cae9e3453e01393bd3dabc64c
#
_cell.length_a   1.000
_cell.length_b   1.000
_cell.length_c   1.000
_cell.angle_alpha   90.00
_cell.angle_beta   90.00
_cell.angle_gamma   90.00
#
_symmetry.space_group_name_H-M   'P 1'
#
loop_
_entity.id
_entity.type
_entity.pdbx_description
1 polymer ?
#
loop_
_entity_poly.entity_id
_entity_poly.type
_entity_poly.pdbx_seq_one_letter_code
_entity_poly.pdbx_strand_id
1 'polypeptide(L)'
;MNRMAAASGISLHVIFCCEREPNHAWNLPPIHFERTFLRERITTINDRYIHNNIDVIKALKRLAPDVIVTDGFNPTHLYAFAYALIKKVAHVAMTDGTLDSEKTLSAAHRMVRRVVYARTRAFISASHGGKKMYESYGVPDSHCFQACLCVENADYSPLHEQAPRPFDLIFCGRIETVKNPFFALDVALLVAKKLGRKVSMLFVGSGSLENEVRMAAAKHPDLLEATFNGFALQHELPSLYRSARLFIFPTRWDPWGVVANEACAAGLPVLVSPYAGVCGELVVDGQNGFISELDAHLWAERASLLLSDADLYNTFSQRSRVLVNNFTFDAASAGIVNACRFAVAT
;
A
#
# COMPACT_ATOMS: atom_id res chain seq x y z
N MET A 1 -4.71 -13.47 -4.02
CA MET A 1 -4.44 -14.90 -4.31
C MET A 1 -5.73 -15.75 -4.33
N ASN A 2 -6.61 -15.76 -3.29
CA ASN A 2 -7.87 -16.55 -3.32
C ASN A 2 -8.74 -16.24 -4.55
N ARG A 3 -8.86 -14.97 -4.97
CA ARG A 3 -9.60 -14.56 -6.19
C ARG A 3 -8.95 -15.11 -7.46
N MET A 4 -7.62 -15.16 -7.52
CA MET A 4 -6.90 -15.75 -8.66
C MET A 4 -7.12 -17.27 -8.77
N ALA A 5 -7.12 -17.98 -7.63
CA ALA A 5 -7.36 -19.42 -7.60
C ALA A 5 -8.76 -19.78 -8.11
N ALA A 6 -9.73 -18.86 -8.00
CA ALA A 6 -11.08 -19.02 -8.53
C ALA A 6 -11.20 -18.64 -10.03
N ALA A 7 -10.15 -18.09 -10.64
CA ALA A 7 -10.19 -17.67 -12.04
C ALA A 7 -10.16 -18.87 -12.99
N SER A 8 -11.03 -18.88 -13.98
CA SER A 8 -11.10 -19.94 -14.99
C SER A 8 -9.79 -20.08 -15.79
N GLY A 9 -9.30 -21.31 -15.93
CA GLY A 9 -8.08 -21.61 -16.69
C GLY A 9 -6.77 -21.22 -15.96
N ILE A 10 -6.83 -20.98 -14.65
CA ILE A 10 -5.65 -20.74 -13.80
C ILE A 10 -5.53 -21.86 -12.75
N SER A 11 -4.38 -22.51 -12.71
CA SER A 11 -3.96 -23.37 -11.59
C SER A 11 -2.91 -22.63 -10.78
N LEU A 12 -3.33 -22.02 -9.67
CA LEU A 12 -2.45 -21.20 -8.83
C LEU A 12 -1.74 -22.04 -7.77
N HIS A 13 -0.41 -21.97 -7.77
CA HIS A 13 0.41 -22.48 -6.68
C HIS A 13 1.34 -21.37 -6.14
N VAL A 14 1.26 -21.08 -4.85
CA VAL A 14 2.10 -20.05 -4.21
C VAL A 14 3.24 -20.70 -3.43
N ILE A 15 4.47 -20.25 -3.69
CA ILE A 15 5.66 -20.68 -2.98
C ILE A 15 6.06 -19.59 -1.99
N PHE A 16 6.01 -19.88 -0.69
CA PHE A 16 6.42 -18.98 0.37
C PHE A 16 7.86 -19.25 0.79
N CYS A 17 8.68 -18.20 0.92
CA CYS A 17 10.07 -18.29 1.37
C CYS A 17 10.20 -18.68 2.85
N CYS A 18 9.19 -18.34 3.65
CA CYS A 18 9.07 -18.70 5.08
C CYS A 18 7.59 -18.76 5.46
N GLU A 19 7.27 -19.32 6.60
CA GLU A 19 5.90 -19.36 7.11
C GLU A 19 5.47 -17.99 7.66
N ARG A 20 6.36 -17.29 8.37
CA ARG A 20 6.13 -15.96 8.92
C ARG A 20 7.45 -15.19 9.02
N GLU A 21 7.43 -13.93 8.59
CA GLU A 21 8.54 -13.00 8.86
C GLU A 21 8.42 -12.44 10.28
N PRO A 22 9.56 -12.22 10.99
CA PRO A 22 9.56 -11.83 12.41
C PRO A 22 8.84 -10.51 12.71
N ASN A 23 8.76 -9.60 11.74
CA ASN A 23 8.12 -8.28 11.90
C ASN A 23 6.65 -8.24 11.44
N HIS A 24 6.06 -9.36 11.02
CA HIS A 24 4.67 -9.43 10.59
C HIS A 24 3.79 -10.04 11.67
N ALA A 25 3.03 -9.19 12.36
CA ALA A 25 2.15 -9.58 13.47
C ALA A 25 0.72 -9.97 13.03
N TRP A 26 0.36 -9.81 11.77
CA TRP A 26 -0.99 -10.12 11.28
C TRP A 26 -1.25 -11.60 11.11
N ASN A 27 -2.51 -12.00 11.25
CA ASN A 27 -2.96 -13.34 10.94
C ASN A 27 -3.30 -13.44 9.45
N LEU A 28 -2.84 -14.53 8.81
CA LEU A 28 -3.23 -14.80 7.43
C LEU A 28 -4.72 -15.17 7.37
N PRO A 29 -5.48 -14.63 6.41
CA PRO A 29 -6.86 -15.06 6.18
C PRO A 29 -6.88 -16.53 5.70
N PRO A 30 -8.05 -17.19 5.68
CA PRO A 30 -8.19 -18.54 5.11
C PRO A 30 -7.61 -18.60 3.69
N ILE A 31 -6.76 -19.59 3.45
CA ILE A 31 -6.05 -19.78 2.18
C ILE A 31 -6.75 -20.86 1.38
N HIS A 32 -7.24 -20.52 0.17
CA HIS A 32 -7.99 -21.39 -0.73
C HIS A 32 -7.21 -21.69 -2.03
N PHE A 33 -5.88 -21.72 -1.97
CA PHE A 33 -5.01 -22.05 -3.07
C PHE A 33 -3.89 -23.00 -2.64
N GLU A 34 -3.33 -23.74 -3.60
CA GLU A 34 -2.22 -24.64 -3.39
C GLU A 34 -0.96 -23.87 -3.00
N ARG A 35 -0.20 -24.39 -2.04
CA ARG A 35 0.99 -23.71 -1.54
C ARG A 35 2.11 -24.65 -1.15
N THR A 36 3.32 -24.10 -1.15
CA THR A 36 4.53 -24.76 -0.62
C THR A 36 5.31 -23.75 0.23
N PHE A 37 5.64 -24.14 1.45
CA PHE A 37 6.63 -23.41 2.25
C PHE A 37 8.00 -23.99 1.99
N LEU A 38 8.97 -23.11 1.65
CA LEU A 38 10.35 -23.50 1.50
C LEU A 38 11.03 -23.66 2.86
N ARG A 39 12.17 -24.36 2.90
CA ARG A 39 12.97 -24.42 4.11
C ARG A 39 13.47 -23.03 4.45
N GLU A 40 13.09 -22.54 5.62
CA GLU A 40 13.43 -21.21 6.07
C GLU A 40 14.95 -20.96 6.05
N ARG A 41 15.36 -19.92 5.34
CA ARG A 41 16.73 -19.42 5.23
C ARG A 41 16.69 -17.92 5.10
N ILE A 42 16.63 -17.25 6.24
CA ILE A 42 16.54 -15.80 6.34
C ILE A 42 17.85 -15.26 6.91
N THR A 43 18.38 -14.21 6.28
CA THR A 43 19.48 -13.40 6.83
C THR A 43 19.00 -11.96 6.92
N THR A 44 19.19 -11.31 8.07
CA THR A 44 18.84 -9.91 8.25
C THR A 44 20.06 -9.04 8.01
N ILE A 45 19.96 -8.09 7.08
CA ILE A 45 21.00 -7.09 6.78
C ILE A 45 20.33 -5.71 6.75
N ASN A 46 20.77 -4.80 7.63
CA ASN A 46 20.22 -3.45 7.73
C ASN A 46 18.68 -3.43 7.80
N ASP A 47 18.11 -4.23 8.72
CA ASP A 47 16.68 -4.41 8.94
C ASP A 47 15.87 -4.94 7.74
N ARG A 48 16.56 -5.47 6.73
CA ARG A 48 15.93 -6.12 5.58
C ARG A 48 16.11 -7.63 5.65
N TYR A 49 15.04 -8.36 5.40
CA TYR A 49 15.06 -9.82 5.31
C TYR A 49 15.50 -10.26 3.92
N ILE A 50 16.57 -11.07 3.87
CA ILE A 50 17.09 -11.67 2.65
C ILE A 50 16.78 -13.15 2.68
N HIS A 51 15.95 -13.59 1.77
CA HIS A 51 15.59 -14.98 1.59
C HIS A 51 16.51 -15.68 0.61
N ASN A 52 17.12 -16.79 1.02
CA ASN A 52 18.07 -17.55 0.22
C ASN A 52 17.71 -19.06 0.19
N ASN A 53 16.57 -19.37 -0.42
CA ASN A 53 15.96 -20.69 -0.42
C ASN A 53 16.23 -21.40 -1.77
N ILE A 54 17.36 -22.09 -1.91
CA ILE A 54 17.71 -22.80 -3.16
C ILE A 54 16.77 -23.98 -3.48
N ASP A 55 16.05 -24.50 -2.49
CA ASP A 55 15.04 -25.54 -2.64
C ASP A 55 13.82 -25.10 -3.45
N VAL A 56 13.66 -23.82 -3.77
CA VAL A 56 12.71 -23.31 -4.75
C VAL A 56 12.87 -24.02 -6.10
N ILE A 57 14.10 -24.36 -6.51
CA ILE A 57 14.38 -25.10 -7.75
C ILE A 57 13.72 -26.49 -7.72
N LYS A 58 13.77 -27.18 -6.56
CA LYS A 58 13.14 -28.49 -6.41
C LYS A 58 11.61 -28.38 -6.44
N ALA A 59 11.06 -27.34 -5.82
CA ALA A 59 9.63 -27.06 -5.84
C ALA A 59 9.14 -26.80 -7.29
N LEU A 60 9.83 -25.93 -8.02
CA LEU A 60 9.51 -25.61 -9.42
C LEU A 60 9.63 -26.82 -10.35
N LYS A 61 10.64 -27.68 -10.16
CA LYS A 61 10.75 -28.93 -10.92
C LYS A 61 9.58 -29.87 -10.70
N ARG A 62 9.03 -29.93 -9.48
CA ARG A 62 7.88 -30.77 -9.16
C ARG A 62 6.58 -30.22 -9.73
N LEU A 63 6.44 -28.89 -9.68
CA LEU A 63 5.23 -28.18 -10.13
C LEU A 63 5.16 -28.07 -11.66
N ALA A 64 6.31 -27.99 -12.34
CA ALA A 64 6.43 -27.78 -13.79
C ALA A 64 5.49 -26.68 -14.31
N PRO A 65 5.59 -25.43 -13.81
CA PRO A 65 4.63 -24.36 -14.12
C PRO A 65 4.82 -23.87 -15.57
N ASP A 66 3.74 -23.35 -16.18
CA ASP A 66 3.77 -22.67 -17.48
C ASP A 66 4.29 -21.23 -17.34
N VAL A 67 4.06 -20.61 -16.18
CA VAL A 67 4.50 -19.24 -15.88
C VAL A 67 4.99 -19.12 -14.44
N ILE A 68 6.06 -18.34 -14.24
CA ILE A 68 6.61 -18.03 -12.93
C ILE A 68 6.51 -16.53 -12.71
N VAL A 69 5.83 -16.13 -11.64
CA VAL A 69 5.77 -14.74 -11.18
C VAL A 69 6.74 -14.57 -10.01
N THR A 70 7.61 -13.58 -10.05
CA THR A 70 8.49 -13.23 -8.93
C THR A 70 8.21 -11.83 -8.44
N ASP A 71 8.16 -11.69 -7.10
CA ASP A 71 7.97 -10.41 -6.42
C ASP A 71 9.28 -9.99 -5.73
N GLY A 72 10.14 -9.34 -6.50
CA GLY A 72 11.43 -8.83 -5.99
C GLY A 72 12.68 -9.55 -6.50
N PHE A 73 13.82 -9.31 -5.81
CA PHE A 73 15.18 -9.68 -6.26
C PHE A 73 16.00 -10.38 -5.16
N ASN A 74 15.35 -10.95 -4.15
CA ASN A 74 16.05 -11.83 -3.21
C ASN A 74 16.68 -13.03 -3.95
N PRO A 75 17.74 -13.65 -3.44
CA PRO A 75 18.36 -14.82 -4.07
C PRO A 75 17.35 -15.90 -4.47
N THR A 76 16.33 -16.16 -3.65
CA THR A 76 15.26 -17.12 -3.98
C THR A 76 14.53 -16.76 -5.28
N HIS A 77 14.20 -15.47 -5.49
CA HIS A 77 13.56 -15.01 -6.74
C HIS A 77 14.51 -15.13 -7.93
N LEU A 78 15.81 -14.85 -7.73
CA LEU A 78 16.81 -15.02 -8.80
C LEU A 78 17.02 -16.49 -9.18
N TYR A 79 16.91 -17.43 -8.23
CA TYR A 79 16.92 -18.86 -8.54
C TYR A 79 15.66 -19.27 -9.33
N ALA A 80 14.50 -18.74 -8.99
CA ALA A 80 13.26 -18.98 -9.73
C ALA A 80 13.34 -18.40 -11.15
N PHE A 81 13.88 -17.20 -11.31
CA PHE A 81 14.16 -16.60 -12.62
C PHE A 81 15.15 -17.41 -13.45
N ALA A 82 16.28 -17.86 -12.86
CA ALA A 82 17.25 -18.70 -13.54
C ALA A 82 16.63 -20.04 -14.00
N TYR A 83 15.79 -20.64 -13.17
CA TYR A 83 15.03 -21.83 -13.54
C TYR A 83 14.11 -21.56 -14.75
N ALA A 84 13.39 -20.41 -14.74
CA ALA A 84 12.52 -20.01 -15.85
C ALA A 84 13.30 -19.91 -17.17
N LEU A 85 14.49 -19.29 -17.16
CA LEU A 85 15.35 -19.17 -18.32
C LEU A 85 15.83 -20.54 -18.85
N ILE A 86 16.35 -21.40 -17.96
CA ILE A 86 16.92 -22.71 -18.33
C ILE A 86 15.81 -23.62 -18.88
N LYS A 87 14.61 -23.56 -18.31
CA LYS A 87 13.48 -24.40 -18.69
C LYS A 87 12.58 -23.79 -19.77
N LYS A 88 12.89 -22.56 -20.21
CA LYS A 88 12.09 -21.77 -21.17
C LYS A 88 10.65 -21.56 -20.71
N VAL A 89 10.45 -21.47 -19.40
CA VAL A 89 9.17 -21.11 -18.77
C VAL A 89 8.98 -19.59 -18.84
N ALA A 90 7.76 -19.13 -19.08
CA ALA A 90 7.44 -17.72 -19.11
C ALA A 90 7.72 -17.09 -17.73
N HIS A 91 8.37 -15.92 -17.71
CA HIS A 91 8.65 -15.16 -16.48
C HIS A 91 7.87 -13.85 -16.47
N VAL A 92 7.28 -13.52 -15.33
CA VAL A 92 6.59 -12.28 -15.03
C VAL A 92 7.24 -11.65 -13.80
N ALA A 93 7.61 -10.38 -13.89
CA ALA A 93 8.14 -9.62 -12.76
C ALA A 93 7.03 -8.78 -12.13
N MET A 94 6.94 -8.81 -10.80
CA MET A 94 5.99 -8.00 -10.04
C MET A 94 6.75 -7.11 -9.04
N THR A 95 6.29 -5.89 -8.83
CA THR A 95 6.84 -4.99 -7.80
C THR A 95 5.85 -3.89 -7.43
N ASP A 96 5.97 -3.42 -6.19
CA ASP A 96 5.36 -2.18 -5.69
C ASP A 96 6.32 -0.96 -5.81
N GLY A 97 7.56 -1.19 -6.27
CA GLY A 97 8.58 -0.15 -6.44
C GLY A 97 8.19 0.94 -7.43
N THR A 98 8.77 2.12 -7.25
CA THR A 98 8.61 3.30 -8.11
C THR A 98 9.97 3.85 -8.50
N LEU A 99 10.01 4.89 -9.38
CA LEU A 99 11.27 5.56 -9.74
C LEU A 99 12.03 6.10 -8.52
N ASP A 100 11.33 6.49 -7.45
CA ASP A 100 11.97 6.98 -6.23
C ASP A 100 12.67 5.86 -5.47
N SER A 101 12.10 4.65 -5.45
CA SER A 101 12.76 3.50 -4.87
C SER A 101 14.06 3.12 -5.61
N GLU A 102 14.12 3.38 -6.93
CA GLU A 102 15.32 3.13 -7.75
C GLU A 102 16.50 4.03 -7.39
N LYS A 103 16.24 5.26 -6.90
CA LYS A 103 17.30 6.23 -6.54
C LYS A 103 18.22 5.71 -5.43
N THR A 104 17.69 4.86 -4.55
CA THR A 104 18.43 4.30 -3.42
C THR A 104 19.22 3.03 -3.77
N LEU A 105 19.06 2.48 -4.98
CA LEU A 105 19.70 1.25 -5.39
C LEU A 105 21.13 1.46 -5.88
N SER A 106 22.03 0.52 -5.53
CA SER A 106 23.37 0.49 -6.08
C SER A 106 23.37 0.17 -7.58
N ALA A 107 24.49 0.49 -8.26
CA ALA A 107 24.67 0.15 -9.69
C ALA A 107 24.53 -1.36 -9.95
N ALA A 108 24.99 -2.19 -9.02
CA ALA A 108 24.87 -3.64 -9.13
C ALA A 108 23.40 -4.10 -9.11
N HIS A 109 22.58 -3.56 -8.20
CA HIS A 109 21.15 -3.87 -8.17
C HIS A 109 20.45 -3.44 -9.46
N ARG A 110 20.75 -2.25 -9.98
CA ARG A 110 20.18 -1.79 -11.26
C ARG A 110 20.61 -2.66 -12.43
N MET A 111 21.84 -3.17 -12.43
CA MET A 111 22.32 -4.11 -13.45
C MET A 111 21.56 -5.44 -13.40
N VAL A 112 21.36 -6.01 -12.21
CA VAL A 112 20.55 -7.24 -12.04
C VAL A 112 19.15 -7.03 -12.58
N ARG A 113 18.50 -5.91 -12.27
CA ARG A 113 17.17 -5.58 -12.81
C ARG A 113 17.15 -5.52 -14.34
N ARG A 114 18.14 -4.85 -14.96
CA ARG A 114 18.27 -4.82 -16.44
C ARG A 114 18.35 -6.21 -17.04
N VAL A 115 19.16 -7.10 -16.45
CA VAL A 115 19.30 -8.47 -16.93
C VAL A 115 18.01 -9.26 -16.79
N VAL A 116 17.33 -9.13 -15.65
CA VAL A 116 16.06 -9.83 -15.40
C VAL A 116 14.99 -9.27 -16.34
N TYR A 117 14.82 -7.96 -16.40
CA TYR A 117 13.76 -7.34 -17.21
C TYR A 117 13.93 -7.59 -18.70
N ALA A 118 15.17 -7.63 -19.22
CA ALA A 118 15.44 -7.98 -20.62
C ALA A 118 15.00 -9.41 -21.02
N ARG A 119 14.67 -10.25 -20.07
CA ARG A 119 14.26 -11.66 -20.27
C ARG A 119 12.87 -11.97 -19.68
N THR A 120 12.20 -10.95 -19.19
CA THR A 120 10.85 -11.02 -18.62
C THR A 120 9.84 -10.69 -19.71
N ARG A 121 8.73 -11.43 -19.74
CA ARG A 121 7.71 -11.29 -20.80
C ARG A 121 6.60 -10.30 -20.43
N ALA A 122 6.23 -10.25 -19.14
CA ALA A 122 5.21 -9.33 -18.65
C ALA A 122 5.60 -8.75 -17.30
N PHE A 123 5.05 -7.60 -16.98
CA PHE A 123 5.40 -6.82 -15.80
C PHE A 123 4.14 -6.41 -15.05
N ILE A 124 4.15 -6.55 -13.74
CA ILE A 124 3.03 -6.19 -12.88
C ILE A 124 3.49 -5.07 -11.95
N SER A 125 2.81 -3.94 -12.01
CA SER A 125 3.04 -2.80 -11.12
C SER A 125 1.84 -2.56 -10.20
N ALA A 126 2.13 -2.09 -8.97
CA ALA A 126 1.08 -1.69 -8.04
C ALA A 126 0.44 -0.34 -8.40
N SER A 127 1.18 0.52 -9.11
CA SER A 127 0.81 1.90 -9.41
C SER A 127 1.30 2.36 -10.78
N HIS A 128 0.79 3.50 -11.26
CA HIS A 128 1.37 4.19 -12.43
C HIS A 128 2.85 4.57 -12.21
N GLY A 129 3.24 4.88 -10.96
CA GLY A 129 4.63 5.12 -10.62
C GLY A 129 5.51 3.89 -10.84
N GLY A 130 5.01 2.70 -10.55
CA GLY A 130 5.68 1.43 -10.84
C GLY A 130 5.76 1.14 -12.33
N LYS A 131 4.71 1.45 -13.10
CA LYS A 131 4.73 1.37 -14.57
C LYS A 131 5.80 2.27 -15.16
N LYS A 132 5.87 3.55 -14.76
CA LYS A 132 6.92 4.49 -15.17
C LYS A 132 8.33 3.99 -14.82
N MET A 133 8.48 3.31 -13.71
CA MET A 133 9.74 2.66 -13.35
C MET A 133 10.12 1.58 -14.39
N TYR A 134 9.21 0.69 -14.77
CA TYR A 134 9.48 -0.31 -15.81
C TYR A 134 9.80 0.33 -17.17
N GLU A 135 9.07 1.36 -17.56
CA GLU A 135 9.34 2.15 -18.78
C GLU A 135 10.76 2.73 -18.79
N SER A 136 11.28 3.16 -17.63
CA SER A 136 12.67 3.66 -17.50
C SER A 136 13.74 2.58 -17.77
N TYR A 137 13.36 1.31 -17.70
CA TYR A 137 14.20 0.17 -18.09
C TYR A 137 13.96 -0.26 -19.54
N GLY A 138 13.14 0.46 -20.32
CA GLY A 138 12.83 0.17 -21.72
C GLY A 138 11.72 -0.86 -21.91
N VAL A 139 10.91 -1.14 -20.88
CA VAL A 139 9.78 -2.06 -20.98
C VAL A 139 8.63 -1.34 -21.74
N PRO A 140 8.07 -1.94 -22.79
CA PRO A 140 6.94 -1.37 -23.50
C PRO A 140 5.68 -1.32 -22.62
N ASP A 141 4.88 -0.28 -22.79
CA ASP A 141 3.62 -0.10 -22.09
C ASP A 141 2.67 -1.31 -22.21
N SER A 142 2.61 -1.91 -23.40
CA SER A 142 1.78 -3.09 -23.69
C SER A 142 2.16 -4.35 -22.92
N HIS A 143 3.34 -4.38 -22.29
CA HIS A 143 3.80 -5.49 -21.45
C HIS A 143 3.57 -5.22 -19.95
N CYS A 144 3.06 -4.04 -19.58
CA CYS A 144 2.80 -3.62 -18.21
C CYS A 144 1.33 -3.80 -17.84
N PHE A 145 1.10 -4.50 -16.73
CA PHE A 145 -0.22 -4.75 -16.18
C PHE A 145 -0.30 -4.18 -14.76
N GLN A 146 -1.46 -3.67 -14.38
CA GLN A 146 -1.62 -3.11 -13.05
C GLN A 146 -2.28 -4.13 -12.11
N ALA A 147 -1.71 -4.31 -10.93
CA ALA A 147 -2.31 -5.01 -9.81
C ALA A 147 -2.12 -4.17 -8.55
N CYS A 148 -3.05 -3.26 -8.32
CA CYS A 148 -3.01 -2.34 -7.19
C CYS A 148 -3.01 -3.09 -5.85
N LEU A 149 -2.35 -2.49 -4.84
CA LEU A 149 -2.57 -2.89 -3.46
C LEU A 149 -3.97 -2.42 -3.04
N CYS A 150 -4.72 -3.26 -2.36
CA CYS A 150 -6.11 -3.00 -2.00
C CYS A 150 -6.50 -3.75 -0.72
N VAL A 151 -7.66 -3.41 -0.20
CA VAL A 151 -8.30 -4.04 0.95
C VAL A 151 -9.67 -4.58 0.55
N GLU A 152 -10.36 -5.30 1.44
CA GLU A 152 -11.77 -5.62 1.25
C GLU A 152 -12.61 -4.36 1.54
N ASN A 153 -12.98 -3.62 0.51
CA ASN A 153 -13.64 -2.32 0.64
C ASN A 153 -14.96 -2.42 1.42
N ALA A 154 -15.67 -3.55 1.33
CA ALA A 154 -16.93 -3.78 2.02
C ALA A 154 -16.78 -3.73 3.54
N ASP A 155 -15.66 -4.17 4.09
CA ASP A 155 -15.40 -4.17 5.53
C ASP A 155 -15.34 -2.74 6.10
N TYR A 156 -14.86 -1.78 5.31
CA TYR A 156 -14.69 -0.37 5.70
C TYR A 156 -15.92 0.49 5.42
N SER A 157 -16.84 0.04 4.59
CA SER A 157 -18.01 0.81 4.20
C SER A 157 -18.82 1.29 5.43
N PRO A 158 -19.35 2.51 5.41
CA PRO A 158 -20.19 3.01 6.49
C PRO A 158 -21.38 2.08 6.76
N LEU A 159 -21.58 1.70 8.01
CA LEU A 159 -22.72 0.87 8.43
C LEU A 159 -24.05 1.65 8.35
N HIS A 160 -24.00 2.95 8.65
CA HIS A 160 -25.10 3.89 8.53
C HIS A 160 -24.54 5.24 8.06
N GLU A 161 -25.23 5.92 7.16
CA GLU A 161 -24.77 7.21 6.61
C GLU A 161 -24.62 8.30 7.67
N GLN A 162 -25.40 8.24 8.75
CA GLN A 162 -25.44 9.25 9.84
C GLN A 162 -24.69 8.77 11.10
N ALA A 163 -23.85 7.73 11.02
CA ALA A 163 -23.10 7.29 12.18
C ALA A 163 -22.18 8.42 12.72
N PRO A 164 -22.13 8.64 14.05
CA PRO A 164 -21.30 9.69 14.63
C PRO A 164 -19.82 9.47 14.28
N ARG A 165 -19.12 10.55 13.91
CA ARG A 165 -17.69 10.59 13.68
C ARG A 165 -17.03 11.52 14.69
N PRO A 166 -16.70 11.01 15.90
CA PRO A 166 -16.24 11.83 17.01
C PRO A 166 -14.87 12.47 16.76
N PHE A 167 -14.07 11.91 15.85
CA PHE A 167 -12.77 12.46 15.54
C PHE A 167 -12.83 13.33 14.27
N ASP A 168 -12.33 14.56 14.38
CA ASP A 168 -12.16 15.44 13.20
C ASP A 168 -11.13 14.87 12.24
N LEU A 169 -10.02 14.36 12.77
CA LEU A 169 -8.88 13.88 12.00
C LEU A 169 -8.45 12.48 12.45
N ILE A 170 -7.96 11.68 11.51
CA ILE A 170 -7.27 10.41 11.79
C ILE A 170 -5.92 10.36 11.06
N PHE A 171 -4.90 9.91 11.77
CA PHE A 171 -3.63 9.45 11.24
C PHE A 171 -3.56 7.94 11.48
N CYS A 172 -3.28 7.16 10.43
CA CYS A 172 -3.13 5.71 10.54
C CYS A 172 -1.85 5.25 9.83
N GLY A 173 -0.99 4.53 10.55
CA GLY A 173 0.26 4.00 10.05
C GLY A 173 1.32 3.91 11.14
N ARG A 174 2.50 3.43 10.77
CA ARG A 174 3.64 3.39 11.70
C ARG A 174 3.98 4.81 12.18
N ILE A 175 4.13 4.99 13.48
CA ILE A 175 4.50 6.27 14.08
C ILE A 175 6.03 6.44 13.98
N GLU A 176 6.50 6.64 12.74
CA GLU A 176 7.90 6.71 12.32
C GLU A 176 8.15 7.95 11.46
N THR A 177 9.41 8.37 11.35
CA THR A 177 9.83 9.56 10.60
C THR A 177 9.31 9.56 9.15
N VAL A 178 9.27 8.42 8.48
CA VAL A 178 8.81 8.32 7.09
C VAL A 178 7.32 8.62 6.94
N LYS A 179 6.49 8.35 7.97
CA LYS A 179 5.05 8.63 7.98
C LYS A 179 4.71 10.00 8.53
N ASN A 180 5.71 10.71 9.10
CA ASN A 180 5.66 12.12 9.46
C ASN A 180 4.54 12.51 10.47
N PRO A 181 4.42 11.80 11.62
CA PRO A 181 3.34 12.01 12.58
C PRO A 181 3.36 13.40 13.23
N PHE A 182 4.54 14.02 13.39
CA PHE A 182 4.65 15.39 13.90
C PHE A 182 4.01 16.40 12.97
N PHE A 183 4.17 16.24 11.65
CA PHE A 183 3.49 17.11 10.70
C PHE A 183 1.96 16.98 10.81
N ALA A 184 1.44 15.76 11.00
CA ALA A 184 0.01 15.56 11.23
C ALA A 184 -0.47 16.27 12.52
N LEU A 185 0.35 16.25 13.58
CA LEU A 185 0.09 16.97 14.81
C LEU A 185 0.07 18.49 14.57
N ASP A 186 1.06 19.04 13.86
CA ASP A 186 1.15 20.47 13.54
C ASP A 186 -0.07 20.94 12.73
N VAL A 187 -0.49 20.14 11.75
CA VAL A 187 -1.73 20.40 10.98
C VAL A 187 -2.94 20.46 11.92
N ALA A 188 -3.10 19.50 12.82
CA ALA A 188 -4.23 19.48 13.76
C ALA A 188 -4.28 20.73 14.66
N LEU A 189 -3.13 21.17 15.17
CA LEU A 189 -3.02 22.40 15.97
C LEU A 189 -3.38 23.65 15.17
N LEU A 190 -2.95 23.73 13.92
CA LEU A 190 -3.29 24.84 13.03
C LEU A 190 -4.77 24.84 12.65
N VAL A 191 -5.36 23.67 12.43
CA VAL A 191 -6.81 23.51 12.19
C VAL A 191 -7.59 24.02 13.39
N ALA A 192 -7.21 23.65 14.63
CA ALA A 192 -7.87 24.10 15.84
C ALA A 192 -7.86 25.64 15.97
N LYS A 193 -6.70 26.27 15.72
CA LYS A 193 -6.57 27.73 15.71
C LYS A 193 -7.47 28.37 14.63
N LYS A 194 -7.53 27.80 13.43
CA LYS A 194 -8.30 28.32 12.30
C LYS A 194 -9.79 28.20 12.53
N LEU A 195 -10.25 27.08 13.13
CA LEU A 195 -11.65 26.84 13.44
C LEU A 195 -12.12 27.53 14.76
N GLY A 196 -11.19 28.05 15.56
CA GLY A 196 -11.50 28.65 16.87
C GLY A 196 -12.11 27.65 17.87
N ARG A 197 -11.86 26.37 17.71
CA ARG A 197 -12.33 25.31 18.61
C ARG A 197 -11.33 24.19 18.78
N LYS A 198 -11.48 23.43 19.85
CA LYS A 198 -10.69 22.21 20.05
C LYS A 198 -10.96 21.21 18.93
N VAL A 199 -9.91 20.58 18.41
CA VAL A 199 -9.94 19.54 17.39
C VAL A 199 -9.68 18.19 18.04
N SER A 200 -10.41 17.16 17.63
CA SER A 200 -10.21 15.77 18.05
C SER A 200 -9.42 15.02 16.98
N MET A 201 -8.32 14.35 17.38
CA MET A 201 -7.48 13.61 16.46
C MET A 201 -7.17 12.22 17.00
N LEU A 202 -7.36 11.21 16.15
CA LEU A 202 -7.05 9.81 16.42
C LEU A 202 -5.74 9.42 15.74
N PHE A 203 -4.79 8.91 16.52
CA PHE A 203 -3.57 8.26 16.03
C PHE A 203 -3.71 6.75 16.16
N VAL A 204 -3.59 6.03 15.02
CA VAL A 204 -3.66 4.57 14.95
C VAL A 204 -2.33 4.03 14.44
N GLY A 205 -1.73 3.14 15.20
CA GLY A 205 -0.44 2.54 14.94
C GLY A 205 0.53 2.75 16.08
N SER A 206 1.71 2.16 15.93
CA SER A 206 2.83 2.27 16.88
C SER A 206 4.13 2.55 16.15
N GLY A 207 5.16 2.92 16.88
CA GLY A 207 6.48 3.19 16.32
C GLY A 207 7.40 3.92 17.28
N SER A 208 8.64 4.14 16.85
CA SER A 208 9.69 4.73 17.69
C SER A 208 9.38 6.15 18.17
N LEU A 209 8.55 6.90 17.42
CA LEU A 209 8.19 8.28 17.74
C LEU A 209 6.89 8.42 18.55
N GLU A 210 6.22 7.33 18.93
CA GLU A 210 4.90 7.40 19.58
C GLU A 210 4.92 8.22 20.88
N ASN A 211 5.88 7.96 21.75
CA ASN A 211 5.98 8.66 23.04
C ASN A 211 6.24 10.17 22.85
N GLU A 212 7.10 10.52 21.89
CA GLU A 212 7.45 11.92 21.61
C GLU A 212 6.26 12.69 21.04
N VAL A 213 5.50 12.07 20.10
CA VAL A 213 4.28 12.67 19.54
C VAL A 213 3.22 12.84 20.62
N ARG A 214 3.04 11.83 21.49
CA ARG A 214 2.12 11.88 22.63
C ARG A 214 2.47 13.03 23.60
N MET A 215 3.74 13.17 23.94
CA MET A 215 4.23 14.27 24.80
C MET A 215 4.06 15.63 24.11
N ALA A 216 4.27 15.72 22.80
CA ALA A 216 4.07 16.96 22.07
C ALA A 216 2.59 17.37 22.02
N ALA A 217 1.68 16.44 21.76
CA ALA A 217 0.24 16.65 21.76
C ALA A 217 -0.26 17.14 23.13
N ALA A 218 0.24 16.55 24.23
CA ALA A 218 -0.14 16.90 25.60
C ALA A 218 0.22 18.34 26.01
N LYS A 219 1.09 19.03 25.28
CA LYS A 219 1.41 20.44 25.52
C LYS A 219 0.31 21.41 25.09
N HIS A 220 -0.67 20.95 24.35
CA HIS A 220 -1.72 21.79 23.76
C HIS A 220 -3.15 21.31 24.10
N PRO A 221 -3.47 21.12 25.40
CA PRO A 221 -4.77 20.52 25.80
C PRO A 221 -5.98 21.37 25.44
N ASP A 222 -5.79 22.68 25.26
CA ASP A 222 -6.85 23.61 24.89
C ASP A 222 -7.19 23.58 23.39
N LEU A 223 -6.25 23.16 22.57
CA LEU A 223 -6.40 23.13 21.11
C LEU A 223 -6.69 21.72 20.57
N LEU A 224 -6.14 20.70 21.22
CA LEU A 224 -6.17 19.33 20.68
C LEU A 224 -6.60 18.32 21.72
N GLU A 225 -7.50 17.44 21.32
CA GLU A 225 -7.82 16.18 21.99
C GLU A 225 -7.23 15.04 21.17
N ALA A 226 -6.02 14.59 21.55
CA ALA A 226 -5.33 13.52 20.85
C ALA A 226 -5.57 12.16 21.54
N THR A 227 -6.14 11.23 20.80
CA THR A 227 -6.31 9.83 21.21
C THR A 227 -5.32 8.95 20.47
N PHE A 228 -4.62 8.09 21.21
CA PHE A 228 -3.64 7.15 20.65
C PHE A 228 -4.14 5.72 20.87
N ASN A 229 -4.54 5.05 19.82
CA ASN A 229 -5.04 3.68 19.88
C ASN A 229 -3.93 2.63 20.04
N GLY A 230 -2.68 2.99 19.67
CA GLY A 230 -1.61 2.00 19.52
C GLY A 230 -1.81 1.14 18.27
N PHE A 231 -1.13 -0.01 18.21
CA PHE A 231 -1.28 -0.96 17.11
C PHE A 231 -2.70 -1.53 17.10
N ALA A 232 -3.37 -1.45 15.95
CA ALA A 232 -4.70 -2.02 15.74
C ALA A 232 -4.61 -3.27 14.87
N LEU A 233 -5.39 -4.29 15.24
CA LEU A 233 -5.56 -5.49 14.41
C LEU A 233 -6.43 -5.16 13.18
N GLN A 234 -6.25 -5.92 12.11
CA GLN A 234 -6.91 -5.63 10.83
C GLN A 234 -8.45 -5.55 10.93
N HIS A 235 -9.08 -6.35 11.79
CA HIS A 235 -10.52 -6.33 11.99
C HIS A 235 -11.03 -5.13 12.81
N GLU A 236 -10.14 -4.42 13.51
CA GLU A 236 -10.45 -3.22 14.30
C GLU A 236 -10.40 -1.94 13.43
N LEU A 237 -9.53 -1.94 12.41
CA LEU A 237 -9.30 -0.78 11.54
C LEU A 237 -10.57 -0.19 10.95
N PRO A 238 -11.54 -0.99 10.42
CA PRO A 238 -12.76 -0.45 9.85
C PRO A 238 -13.54 0.47 10.81
N SER A 239 -13.64 0.11 12.09
CA SER A 239 -14.35 0.92 13.09
C SER A 239 -13.61 2.22 13.40
N LEU A 240 -12.27 2.18 13.44
CA LEU A 240 -11.42 3.35 13.68
C LEU A 240 -11.50 4.36 12.53
N TYR A 241 -11.44 3.91 11.28
CA TYR A 241 -11.64 4.82 10.14
C TYR A 241 -13.04 5.41 10.12
N ARG A 242 -14.10 4.61 10.36
CA ARG A 242 -15.46 5.11 10.41
C ARG A 242 -15.73 6.13 11.53
N SER A 243 -14.90 6.16 12.56
CA SER A 243 -15.02 7.10 13.67
C SER A 243 -14.45 8.50 13.37
N ALA A 244 -13.78 8.69 12.23
CA ALA A 244 -13.14 9.96 11.89
C ALA A 244 -13.76 10.62 10.65
N ARG A 245 -13.51 11.92 10.49
CA ARG A 245 -14.02 12.72 9.36
C ARG A 245 -13.00 12.84 8.24
N LEU A 246 -11.75 13.17 8.52
CA LEU A 246 -10.70 13.36 7.51
C LEU A 246 -9.50 12.47 7.80
N PHE A 247 -8.91 11.91 6.75
CA PHE A 247 -7.66 11.17 6.83
C PHE A 247 -6.46 12.05 6.46
N ILE A 248 -5.48 12.12 7.38
CA ILE A 248 -4.23 12.87 7.21
C ILE A 248 -3.10 11.91 6.89
N PHE A 249 -2.56 11.98 5.66
CA PHE A 249 -1.52 11.08 5.17
C PHE A 249 -0.27 11.84 4.71
N PRO A 250 0.52 12.42 5.62
CA PRO A 250 1.65 13.29 5.32
C PRO A 250 2.95 12.50 5.11
N THR A 251 2.87 11.34 4.48
CA THR A 251 4.05 10.47 4.29
C THR A 251 5.15 11.18 3.49
N ARG A 252 6.41 10.91 3.83
CA ARG A 252 7.57 11.35 3.06
C ARG A 252 7.88 10.40 1.91
N TRP A 253 7.38 9.19 2.00
CA TRP A 253 7.44 8.18 0.95
C TRP A 253 6.52 7.00 1.29
N ASP A 254 5.74 6.59 0.32
CA ASP A 254 4.96 5.35 0.34
C ASP A 254 4.80 4.85 -1.10
N PRO A 255 5.17 3.62 -1.44
CA PRO A 255 5.06 3.12 -2.82
C PRO A 255 3.61 3.08 -3.32
N TRP A 256 2.64 2.92 -2.43
CA TRP A 256 1.21 3.01 -2.71
C TRP A 256 0.47 3.81 -1.64
N GLY A 257 0.33 3.24 -0.44
CA GLY A 257 -0.43 3.80 0.67
C GLY A 257 -1.78 3.11 0.84
N VAL A 258 -1.77 1.81 1.18
CA VAL A 258 -3.00 1.00 1.43
C VAL A 258 -3.93 1.66 2.44
N VAL A 259 -3.39 2.38 3.40
CA VAL A 259 -4.16 3.18 4.38
C VAL A 259 -5.11 4.21 3.73
N ALA A 260 -4.80 4.67 2.52
CA ALA A 260 -5.71 5.53 1.76
C ALA A 260 -6.87 4.75 1.13
N ASN A 261 -6.67 3.45 0.75
CA ASN A 261 -7.78 2.58 0.35
C ASN A 261 -8.78 2.41 1.50
N GLU A 262 -8.26 2.15 2.70
CA GLU A 262 -9.06 1.99 3.93
C GLU A 262 -9.86 3.25 4.23
N ALA A 263 -9.20 4.42 4.19
CA ALA A 263 -9.84 5.71 4.40
C ALA A 263 -10.92 6.01 3.34
N CYS A 264 -10.61 5.82 2.05
CA CYS A 264 -11.57 6.06 0.97
C CYS A 264 -12.75 5.10 1.04
N ALA A 265 -12.54 3.82 1.38
CA ALA A 265 -13.61 2.84 1.56
C ALA A 265 -14.52 3.19 2.74
N ALA A 266 -13.96 3.77 3.82
CA ALA A 266 -14.72 4.33 4.94
C ALA A 266 -15.40 5.68 4.61
N GLY A 267 -15.21 6.20 3.39
CA GLY A 267 -15.79 7.46 2.93
C GLY A 267 -15.12 8.70 3.54
N LEU A 268 -13.83 8.64 3.86
CA LEU A 268 -13.09 9.81 4.32
C LEU A 268 -12.50 10.56 3.12
N PRO A 269 -12.65 11.88 3.06
CA PRO A 269 -11.75 12.72 2.26
C PRO A 269 -10.30 12.58 2.76
N VAL A 270 -9.33 12.64 1.85
CA VAL A 270 -7.92 12.36 2.14
C VAL A 270 -7.06 13.60 1.88
N LEU A 271 -6.28 14.02 2.87
CA LEU A 271 -5.18 14.95 2.66
C LEU A 271 -3.88 14.15 2.55
N VAL A 272 -3.19 14.24 1.42
CA VAL A 272 -2.03 13.40 1.12
C VAL A 272 -0.88 14.22 0.54
N SER A 273 0.34 13.84 0.89
CA SER A 273 1.55 14.36 0.27
C SER A 273 1.76 13.76 -1.14
N PRO A 274 2.43 14.44 -2.08
CA PRO A 274 2.66 13.91 -3.43
C PRO A 274 3.60 12.70 -3.47
N TYR A 275 4.15 12.31 -2.31
CA TYR A 275 5.11 11.20 -2.18
C TYR A 275 4.45 9.84 -1.92
N ALA A 276 3.12 9.77 -1.97
CA ALA A 276 2.36 8.51 -1.90
C ALA A 276 1.91 8.05 -3.28
N GLY A 277 2.05 6.77 -3.59
CA GLY A 277 1.71 6.20 -4.89
C GLY A 277 0.21 6.29 -5.27
N VAL A 278 -0.66 6.52 -4.29
CA VAL A 278 -2.11 6.71 -4.51
C VAL A 278 -2.46 8.05 -5.16
N CYS A 279 -1.51 9.00 -5.24
CA CYS A 279 -1.73 10.34 -5.78
C CYS A 279 -2.03 10.30 -7.27
N GLY A 280 -3.14 10.92 -7.68
CA GLY A 280 -3.61 10.96 -9.07
C GLY A 280 -4.27 9.66 -9.55
N GLU A 281 -4.25 8.61 -8.74
CA GLU A 281 -4.91 7.33 -9.04
C GLU A 281 -6.15 7.12 -8.15
N LEU A 282 -5.95 6.88 -6.87
CA LEU A 282 -7.03 6.73 -5.89
C LEU A 282 -7.42 8.07 -5.27
N VAL A 283 -6.43 8.89 -4.89
CA VAL A 283 -6.68 10.24 -4.39
C VAL A 283 -6.46 11.23 -5.53
N VAL A 284 -7.56 11.87 -5.94
CA VAL A 284 -7.59 12.84 -7.04
C VAL A 284 -7.81 14.24 -6.45
N ASP A 285 -6.86 15.15 -6.71
CA ASP A 285 -6.88 16.50 -6.14
C ASP A 285 -8.18 17.24 -6.47
N GLY A 286 -8.79 17.83 -5.46
CA GLY A 286 -10.06 18.55 -5.59
C GLY A 286 -11.30 17.68 -5.84
N GLN A 287 -11.20 16.34 -5.81
CA GLN A 287 -12.34 15.44 -6.01
C GLN A 287 -12.72 14.64 -4.75
N ASN A 288 -11.77 13.93 -4.16
CA ASN A 288 -11.98 13.14 -2.95
C ASN A 288 -10.91 13.43 -1.88
N GLY A 289 -10.07 14.42 -2.13
CA GLY A 289 -9.01 14.83 -1.23
C GLY A 289 -8.22 15.97 -1.82
N PHE A 290 -7.14 16.31 -1.13
CA PHE A 290 -6.18 17.29 -1.59
C PHE A 290 -4.76 16.69 -1.58
N ILE A 291 -4.06 16.85 -2.71
CA ILE A 291 -2.65 16.50 -2.86
C ILE A 291 -1.83 17.77 -2.67
N SER A 292 -0.95 17.80 -1.68
CA SER A 292 -0.16 19.00 -1.36
C SER A 292 1.22 18.66 -0.87
N GLU A 293 2.20 19.49 -1.24
CA GLU A 293 3.50 19.50 -0.55
C GLU A 293 3.33 19.63 0.96
N LEU A 294 4.34 19.24 1.72
CA LEU A 294 4.32 19.22 3.18
C LEU A 294 4.43 20.64 3.74
N ASP A 295 3.39 21.46 3.52
CA ASP A 295 3.14 22.76 4.10
C ASP A 295 1.97 22.67 5.08
N ALA A 296 2.25 22.75 6.37
CA ALA A 296 1.25 22.56 7.43
C ALA A 296 0.15 23.64 7.39
N HIS A 297 0.45 24.87 6.96
CA HIS A 297 -0.54 25.94 6.84
C HIS A 297 -1.53 25.66 5.71
N LEU A 298 -1.04 25.25 4.53
CA LEU A 298 -1.88 24.87 3.40
C LEU A 298 -2.76 23.65 3.74
N TRP A 299 -2.19 22.65 4.43
CA TRP A 299 -2.94 21.47 4.86
C TRP A 299 -4.04 21.83 5.86
N ALA A 300 -3.72 22.72 6.83
CA ALA A 300 -4.70 23.19 7.80
C ALA A 300 -5.82 24.01 7.14
N GLU A 301 -5.52 24.78 6.10
CA GLU A 301 -6.52 25.49 5.31
C GLU A 301 -7.51 24.51 4.64
N ARG A 302 -6.98 23.51 3.93
CA ARG A 302 -7.77 22.50 3.23
C ARG A 302 -8.58 21.61 4.20
N ALA A 303 -7.97 21.23 5.32
CA ALA A 303 -8.68 20.47 6.36
C ALA A 303 -9.81 21.29 6.99
N SER A 304 -9.55 22.56 7.32
CA SER A 304 -10.56 23.45 7.90
C SER A 304 -11.73 23.70 6.93
N LEU A 305 -11.44 23.86 5.64
CA LEU A 305 -12.46 23.97 4.59
C LEU A 305 -13.40 22.75 4.60
N LEU A 306 -12.85 21.53 4.55
CA LEU A 306 -13.63 20.30 4.55
C LEU A 306 -14.39 20.08 5.87
N LEU A 307 -13.86 20.54 7.00
CA LEU A 307 -14.54 20.40 8.30
C LEU A 307 -15.65 21.42 8.49
N SER A 308 -15.63 22.56 7.79
CA SER A 308 -16.61 23.66 7.91
C SER A 308 -17.70 23.63 6.83
N ASP A 309 -17.40 23.10 5.65
CA ASP A 309 -18.32 23.01 4.52
C ASP A 309 -18.88 21.60 4.40
N ALA A 310 -20.12 21.42 4.84
CA ALA A 310 -20.78 20.10 4.85
C ALA A 310 -21.05 19.56 3.44
N ASP A 311 -21.36 20.41 2.48
CA ASP A 311 -21.68 20.00 1.10
C ASP A 311 -20.41 19.53 0.38
N LEU A 312 -19.34 20.28 0.53
CA LEU A 312 -18.03 19.90 0.01
C LEU A 312 -17.54 18.59 0.64
N TYR A 313 -17.66 18.46 1.97
CA TYR A 313 -17.32 17.25 2.69
C TYR A 313 -18.09 16.04 2.15
N ASN A 314 -19.41 16.15 2.02
CA ASN A 314 -20.26 15.07 1.53
C ASN A 314 -19.91 14.68 0.09
N THR A 315 -19.62 15.67 -0.76
CA THR A 315 -19.17 15.44 -2.15
C THR A 315 -17.87 14.65 -2.17
N PHE A 316 -16.87 15.06 -1.39
CA PHE A 316 -15.57 14.37 -1.33
C PHE A 316 -15.70 12.98 -0.72
N SER A 317 -16.49 12.84 0.34
CA SER A 317 -16.77 11.56 0.99
C SER A 317 -17.43 10.56 0.02
N GLN A 318 -18.43 10.98 -0.73
CA GLN A 318 -19.07 10.15 -1.75
C GLN A 318 -18.07 9.78 -2.86
N ARG A 319 -17.26 10.74 -3.30
CA ARG A 319 -16.27 10.52 -4.34
C ARG A 319 -15.19 9.54 -3.92
N SER A 320 -14.75 9.57 -2.65
CA SER A 320 -13.82 8.56 -2.08
C SER A 320 -14.38 7.15 -2.24
N ARG A 321 -15.64 6.94 -1.86
CA ARG A 321 -16.32 5.63 -2.00
C ARG A 321 -16.45 5.17 -3.46
N VAL A 322 -16.68 6.10 -4.38
CA VAL A 322 -16.78 5.77 -5.81
C VAL A 322 -15.43 5.38 -6.38
N LEU A 323 -14.38 6.17 -6.11
CA LEU A 323 -13.04 5.94 -6.69
C LEU A 323 -12.42 4.65 -6.17
N VAL A 324 -12.57 4.33 -4.89
CA VAL A 324 -11.99 3.10 -4.30
C VAL A 324 -12.55 1.81 -4.89
N ASN A 325 -13.73 1.84 -5.50
CA ASN A 325 -14.32 0.66 -6.16
C ASN A 325 -13.51 0.17 -7.38
N ASN A 326 -12.61 0.99 -7.91
CA ASN A 326 -11.68 0.57 -8.94
C ASN A 326 -10.47 -0.20 -8.39
N PHE A 327 -10.26 -0.15 -7.06
CA PHE A 327 -9.12 -0.75 -6.37
C PHE A 327 -9.61 -1.89 -5.48
N THR A 328 -9.84 -3.04 -6.08
CA THR A 328 -10.42 -4.23 -5.44
C THR A 328 -9.51 -5.45 -5.63
N PHE A 329 -9.69 -6.47 -4.81
CA PHE A 329 -9.02 -7.76 -5.01
C PHE A 329 -9.35 -8.40 -6.36
N ASP A 330 -10.54 -8.18 -6.91
CA ASP A 330 -10.92 -8.69 -8.23
C ASP A 330 -10.16 -7.97 -9.35
N ALA A 331 -10.04 -6.63 -9.28
CA ALA A 331 -9.26 -5.84 -10.23
C ALA A 331 -7.77 -6.20 -10.18
N ALA A 332 -7.17 -6.28 -8.98
CA ALA A 332 -5.78 -6.67 -8.80
C ALA A 332 -5.52 -8.10 -9.31
N SER A 333 -6.43 -9.03 -9.02
CA SER A 333 -6.37 -10.42 -9.49
C SER A 333 -6.44 -10.51 -11.00
N ALA A 334 -7.35 -9.76 -11.63
CA ALA A 334 -7.48 -9.70 -13.09
C ALA A 334 -6.18 -9.17 -13.74
N GLY A 335 -5.55 -8.16 -13.17
CA GLY A 335 -4.26 -7.63 -13.64
C GLY A 335 -3.16 -8.70 -13.65
N ILE A 336 -3.02 -9.47 -12.56
CA ILE A 336 -2.03 -10.55 -12.48
C ILE A 336 -2.34 -11.67 -13.48
N VAL A 337 -3.61 -12.09 -13.58
CA VAL A 337 -4.04 -13.14 -14.51
C VAL A 337 -3.79 -12.73 -15.96
N ASN A 338 -4.08 -11.49 -16.32
CA ASN A 338 -3.84 -10.96 -17.66
C ASN A 338 -2.34 -10.91 -18.00
N ALA A 339 -1.49 -10.52 -17.05
CA ALA A 339 -0.04 -10.56 -17.22
C ALA A 339 0.47 -12.00 -17.46
N CYS A 340 -0.03 -12.97 -16.70
CA CYS A 340 0.33 -14.37 -16.86
C CYS A 340 -0.11 -14.91 -18.22
N ARG A 341 -1.35 -14.64 -18.64
CA ARG A 341 -1.86 -15.06 -19.96
C ARG A 341 -1.06 -14.44 -21.11
N PHE A 342 -0.76 -13.16 -21.02
CA PHE A 342 0.09 -12.48 -22.00
C PHE A 342 1.47 -13.13 -22.09
N ALA A 343 2.11 -13.41 -20.94
CA ALA A 343 3.44 -13.99 -20.89
C ALA A 343 3.50 -15.43 -21.47
N VAL A 344 2.43 -16.19 -21.40
CA VAL A 344 2.36 -17.55 -21.99
C VAL A 344 2.10 -17.49 -23.48
N ALA A 345 1.33 -16.49 -23.96
CA ALA A 345 0.97 -16.34 -25.38
C ALA A 345 2.12 -15.78 -26.24
N THR A 346 3.12 -15.11 -25.64
CA THR A 346 4.31 -14.53 -26.29
C THR A 346 5.56 -15.38 -26.07
#